data_2b32b5c97960b899f9a6fb6323dee0b2
#
_entry.id   2b32b5c97960b899f9a6fb6323dee0b2
#
_cell.length_a   1.000
_cell.length_b   1.000
_cell.length_c   1.000
_cell.angle_alpha   90.00
_cell.angle_beta   90.00
_cell.angle_gamma   90.00
#
_symmetry.space_group_name_H-M   'P 1'
#
loop_
_entity.id
_entity.type
_entity.pdbx_description
1 polymer ?
#
loop_
_entity_poly.entity_id
_entity_poly.type
_entity_poly.pdbx_seq_one_letter_code
_entity_poly.pdbx_strand_id
1 'polypeptide(L)'
;MERLLAGRRPDRLAVAVSGGGDSLALLGLACDWAAETGCSIRALTVDHGLRDGSAEEALIVAREAMRMGAQHDTLHWTGWDGKGNLQAAAREARYGLMRAFCDREGVEAILLGHTRDDQAETVLMRLARGSGVEGLAAMPEGRFGRDLLLRPLLAEARDDLRVWLTRQGMRWFEDPSNDDPRFDRVRARRLLKQLIPFGIDAARLSETAAAMARAREALLARAINVAQTVVAEQSGILMFDREGLSATEEETRLRLVAHGLACLSGNPYKPRLVSLNSTLDRALAGHGGTLQGCRLVPSRGVLFLVREAKAVEGQEVPADGAAWWDGRWRIRCDRPGATIRALGEAGLAQIDRPDDLPHAVLLTHPGVWTGERLLAAPDLFNDTAISCEYAASAGFHARLKSH
;
A
#
# COMPACT_ATOMS: atom_id res chain seq x y z
N MET A 1 20.40 -7.06 10.16
CA MET A 1 19.21 -7.81 10.61
C MET A 1 18.68 -7.29 11.95
N GLU A 2 19.49 -7.23 13.01
CA GLU A 2 19.11 -6.82 14.37
C GLU A 2 18.30 -5.52 14.44
N ARG A 3 18.73 -4.49 13.71
CA ARG A 3 18.04 -3.19 13.67
C ARG A 3 16.61 -3.29 13.12
N LEU A 4 16.38 -4.09 12.09
CA LEU A 4 15.05 -4.27 11.48
C LEU A 4 14.12 -5.06 12.40
N LEU A 5 14.67 -6.00 13.16
CA LEU A 5 13.93 -6.84 14.10
C LEU A 5 13.64 -6.14 15.42
N ALA A 6 14.27 -4.99 15.70
CA ALA A 6 14.10 -4.22 16.95
C ALA A 6 14.22 -5.08 18.22
N GLY A 7 15.20 -6.00 18.24
CA GLY A 7 15.45 -6.93 19.35
C GLY A 7 14.48 -8.12 19.46
N ARG A 8 13.55 -8.28 18.53
CA ARG A 8 12.65 -9.44 18.46
C ARG A 8 13.37 -10.63 17.83
N ARG A 9 12.95 -11.81 18.17
CA ARG A 9 13.45 -13.08 17.63
C ARG A 9 12.28 -13.82 16.98
N PRO A 10 12.07 -13.68 15.67
CA PRO A 10 11.05 -14.43 14.95
C PRO A 10 11.40 -15.92 14.90
N ASP A 11 10.40 -16.77 14.99
CA ASP A 11 10.59 -18.21 14.82
C ASP A 11 10.80 -18.58 13.36
N ARG A 12 10.13 -17.89 12.44
CA ARG A 12 10.11 -18.18 11.00
C ARG A 12 10.19 -16.92 10.16
N LEU A 13 11.16 -16.90 9.25
CA LEU A 13 11.27 -15.88 8.21
C LEU A 13 11.32 -16.53 6.83
N ALA A 14 10.83 -15.82 5.82
CA ALA A 14 11.02 -16.21 4.44
C ALA A 14 12.02 -15.30 3.73
N VAL A 15 12.70 -15.83 2.73
CA VAL A 15 13.54 -15.07 1.79
C VAL A 15 12.97 -15.27 0.39
N ALA A 16 12.61 -14.16 -0.28
CA ALA A 16 12.20 -14.21 -1.68
C ALA A 16 13.44 -14.38 -2.57
N VAL A 17 13.55 -15.52 -3.24
CA VAL A 17 14.72 -15.89 -4.05
C VAL A 17 14.34 -16.01 -5.51
N SER A 18 14.96 -15.19 -6.36
CA SER A 18 14.76 -15.23 -7.82
C SER A 18 15.87 -15.95 -8.57
N GLY A 19 16.89 -16.47 -7.87
CA GLY A 19 18.09 -17.06 -8.46
C GLY A 19 19.17 -16.04 -8.84
N GLY A 20 18.87 -14.75 -8.84
CA GLY A 20 19.86 -13.69 -9.04
C GLY A 20 20.77 -13.49 -7.83
N GLY A 21 21.96 -12.92 -8.06
CA GLY A 21 23.01 -12.79 -7.05
C GLY A 21 22.55 -12.13 -5.76
N ASP A 22 21.82 -11.01 -5.83
CA ASP A 22 21.36 -10.25 -4.65
C ASP A 22 20.44 -11.09 -3.76
N SER A 23 19.54 -11.89 -4.35
CA SER A 23 18.61 -12.74 -3.61
C SER A 23 19.27 -13.98 -3.01
N LEU A 24 20.26 -14.55 -3.70
CA LEU A 24 21.05 -15.68 -3.18
C LEU A 24 22.00 -15.22 -2.06
N ALA A 25 22.62 -14.05 -2.19
CA ALA A 25 23.41 -13.47 -1.11
C ALA A 25 22.57 -13.23 0.14
N LEU A 26 21.36 -12.68 -0.04
CA LEU A 26 20.44 -12.51 1.07
C LEU A 26 20.08 -13.84 1.73
N LEU A 27 19.82 -14.89 0.95
CA LEU A 27 19.49 -16.21 1.47
C LEU A 27 20.64 -16.75 2.33
N GLY A 28 21.88 -16.74 1.82
CA GLY A 28 23.05 -17.22 2.56
C GLY A 28 23.26 -16.47 3.86
N LEU A 29 23.26 -15.11 3.81
CA LEU A 29 23.39 -14.27 4.99
C LEU A 29 22.25 -14.47 6.01
N ALA A 30 21.04 -14.73 5.54
CA ALA A 30 19.89 -15.03 6.41
C ALA A 30 20.04 -16.41 7.07
N CYS A 31 20.55 -17.42 6.36
CA CYS A 31 20.84 -18.74 6.92
C CYS A 31 21.96 -18.69 7.97
N ASP A 32 23.04 -17.95 7.71
CA ASP A 32 24.12 -17.74 8.68
C ASP A 32 23.57 -17.10 9.98
N TRP A 33 22.78 -16.03 9.85
CA TRP A 33 22.12 -15.40 10.97
C TRP A 33 21.13 -16.33 11.72
N ALA A 34 20.39 -17.14 10.96
CA ALA A 34 19.43 -18.10 11.50
C ALA A 34 20.12 -19.21 12.33
N ALA A 35 21.28 -19.67 11.89
CA ALA A 35 22.08 -20.66 12.63
C ALA A 35 22.51 -20.15 14.01
N GLU A 36 22.75 -18.85 14.14
CA GLU A 36 23.12 -18.21 15.41
C GLU A 36 21.92 -17.96 16.34
N THR A 37 20.73 -17.75 15.76
CA THR A 37 19.56 -17.28 16.52
C THR A 37 18.49 -18.34 16.76
N GLY A 38 18.57 -19.48 16.05
CA GLY A 38 17.56 -20.54 16.08
C GLY A 38 16.32 -20.25 15.23
N CYS A 39 16.33 -19.17 14.44
CA CYS A 39 15.26 -18.87 13.49
C CYS A 39 15.25 -19.89 12.34
N SER A 40 14.07 -20.21 11.81
CA SER A 40 13.92 -21.07 10.63
C SER A 40 13.75 -20.21 9.37
N ILE A 41 14.50 -20.53 8.31
CA ILE A 41 14.44 -19.83 7.01
C ILE A 41 13.71 -20.68 5.97
N ARG A 42 12.73 -20.02 5.28
CA ARG A 42 12.04 -20.56 4.11
C ARG A 42 12.46 -19.77 2.87
N ALA A 43 13.06 -20.42 1.89
CA ALA A 43 13.34 -19.81 0.59
C ALA A 43 12.09 -19.91 -0.30
N LEU A 44 11.60 -18.78 -0.83
CA LEU A 44 10.41 -18.72 -1.68
C LEU A 44 10.79 -18.28 -3.08
N THR A 45 10.53 -19.11 -4.08
CA THR A 45 10.65 -18.75 -5.50
C THR A 45 9.25 -18.64 -6.10
N VAL A 46 8.96 -17.55 -6.80
CA VAL A 46 7.72 -17.40 -7.55
C VAL A 46 7.99 -17.70 -9.01
N ASP A 47 7.44 -18.80 -9.47
CA ASP A 47 7.46 -19.16 -10.89
C ASP A 47 6.24 -18.54 -11.58
N HIS A 48 6.51 -17.62 -12.49
CA HIS A 48 5.47 -16.94 -13.26
C HIS A 48 5.04 -17.70 -14.51
N GLY A 49 5.74 -18.80 -14.90
CA GLY A 49 5.46 -19.56 -16.11
C GLY A 49 5.60 -18.75 -17.41
N LEU A 50 6.32 -17.61 -17.39
CA LEU A 50 6.41 -16.68 -18.52
C LEU A 50 7.59 -16.95 -19.45
N ARG A 51 8.50 -17.83 -19.05
CA ARG A 51 9.72 -18.18 -19.80
C ARG A 51 9.94 -19.68 -19.79
N ASP A 52 10.42 -20.19 -20.91
CA ASP A 52 10.99 -21.54 -20.95
C ASP A 52 12.20 -21.58 -20.02
N GLY A 53 12.30 -22.62 -19.16
CA GLY A 53 13.39 -22.79 -18.20
C GLY A 53 13.15 -22.23 -16.80
N SER A 54 12.06 -21.49 -16.53
CA SER A 54 11.77 -20.95 -15.19
C SER A 54 11.65 -22.05 -14.12
N ALA A 55 11.11 -23.20 -14.49
CA ALA A 55 11.03 -24.36 -13.60
C ALA A 55 12.41 -24.95 -13.28
N GLU A 56 13.33 -24.99 -14.24
CA GLU A 56 14.71 -25.46 -14.03
C GLU A 56 15.50 -24.49 -13.14
N GLU A 57 15.32 -23.18 -13.34
CA GLU A 57 15.88 -22.15 -12.47
C GLU A 57 15.40 -22.34 -11.02
N ALA A 58 14.10 -22.57 -10.80
CA ALA A 58 13.54 -22.83 -9.48
C ALA A 58 14.14 -24.10 -8.82
N LEU A 59 14.40 -25.16 -9.59
CA LEU A 59 15.04 -26.37 -9.09
C LEU A 59 16.50 -26.14 -8.68
N ILE A 60 17.22 -25.27 -9.37
CA ILE A 60 18.60 -24.93 -9.01
C ILE A 60 18.59 -24.08 -7.72
N VAL A 61 17.67 -23.10 -7.61
CA VAL A 61 17.48 -22.33 -6.37
C VAL A 61 17.14 -23.27 -5.20
N ALA A 62 16.26 -24.26 -5.41
CA ALA A 62 15.91 -25.23 -4.39
C ALA A 62 17.13 -26.02 -3.87
N ARG A 63 18.02 -26.45 -4.77
CA ARG A 63 19.27 -27.16 -4.40
C ARG A 63 20.22 -26.26 -3.60
N GLU A 64 20.39 -25.00 -4.03
CA GLU A 64 21.22 -24.05 -3.30
C GLU A 64 20.62 -23.71 -1.92
N ALA A 65 19.30 -23.52 -1.81
CA ALA A 65 18.64 -23.30 -0.54
C ALA A 65 18.85 -24.47 0.44
N MET A 66 18.67 -25.71 -0.03
CA MET A 66 18.92 -26.89 0.80
C MET A 66 20.38 -27.00 1.23
N ARG A 67 21.33 -26.63 0.38
CA ARG A 67 22.79 -26.64 0.72
C ARG A 67 23.08 -25.61 1.82
N MET A 68 22.33 -24.50 1.89
CA MET A 68 22.44 -23.46 2.93
C MET A 68 21.62 -23.77 4.18
N GLY A 69 20.92 -24.92 4.24
CA GLY A 69 20.09 -25.33 5.38
C GLY A 69 18.67 -24.72 5.40
N ALA A 70 18.23 -24.08 4.32
CA ALA A 70 16.88 -23.56 4.18
C ALA A 70 15.96 -24.54 3.45
N GLN A 71 14.71 -24.63 3.89
CA GLN A 71 13.66 -25.28 3.13
C GLN A 71 13.23 -24.36 1.98
N HIS A 72 12.85 -24.96 0.83
CA HIS A 72 12.47 -24.20 -0.37
C HIS A 72 11.04 -24.55 -0.82
N ASP A 73 10.29 -23.53 -1.21
CA ASP A 73 8.97 -23.64 -1.80
C ASP A 73 8.90 -22.86 -3.12
N THR A 74 8.36 -23.49 -4.15
CA THR A 74 8.04 -22.83 -5.41
C THR A 74 6.56 -22.48 -5.43
N LEU A 75 6.26 -21.18 -5.60
CA LEU A 75 4.91 -20.65 -5.70
C LEU A 75 4.58 -20.42 -7.18
N HIS A 76 3.58 -21.09 -7.69
CA HIS A 76 3.20 -21.00 -9.10
C HIS A 76 2.13 -19.95 -9.33
N TRP A 77 2.39 -19.06 -10.29
CA TRP A 77 1.37 -18.10 -10.75
C TRP A 77 0.60 -18.71 -11.93
N THR A 78 -0.66 -19.02 -11.68
CA THR A 78 -1.61 -19.48 -12.70
C THR A 78 -2.76 -18.49 -12.76
N GLY A 79 -3.00 -17.83 -13.86
CA GLY A 79 -4.22 -17.02 -13.96
C GLY A 79 -4.08 -15.59 -14.49
N TRP A 80 -3.08 -15.34 -15.36
CA TRP A 80 -3.12 -14.11 -16.14
C TRP A 80 -4.16 -14.22 -17.26
N ASP A 81 -5.10 -13.26 -17.26
CA ASP A 81 -6.19 -13.22 -18.24
C ASP A 81 -5.81 -12.61 -19.61
N GLY A 82 -4.52 -12.28 -19.78
CA GLY A 82 -4.00 -11.66 -21.01
C GLY A 82 -4.27 -10.16 -21.12
N LYS A 83 -4.83 -9.50 -20.12
CA LYS A 83 -5.22 -8.09 -20.16
C LYS A 83 -4.32 -7.22 -19.30
N GLY A 84 -4.09 -5.99 -19.75
CA GLY A 84 -3.38 -4.98 -18.99
C GLY A 84 -1.84 -5.12 -19.02
N ASN A 85 -1.18 -4.61 -18.00
CA ASN A 85 0.28 -4.63 -17.90
C ASN A 85 0.76 -5.92 -17.21
N LEU A 86 1.32 -6.84 -17.99
CA LEU A 86 1.84 -8.13 -17.51
C LEU A 86 2.81 -7.98 -16.33
N GLN A 87 3.72 -6.99 -16.36
CA GLN A 87 4.70 -6.80 -15.29
C GLN A 87 4.06 -6.35 -13.98
N ALA A 88 3.06 -5.47 -14.08
CA ALA A 88 2.30 -5.04 -12.89
C ALA A 88 1.50 -6.22 -12.31
N ALA A 89 0.83 -7.01 -13.17
CA ALA A 89 0.09 -8.19 -12.76
C ALA A 89 1.01 -9.27 -12.13
N ALA A 90 2.15 -9.55 -12.74
CA ALA A 90 3.13 -10.48 -12.21
C ALA A 90 3.71 -10.03 -10.85
N ARG A 91 3.93 -8.71 -10.69
CA ARG A 91 4.38 -8.15 -9.42
C ARG A 91 3.32 -8.29 -8.34
N GLU A 92 2.08 -7.98 -8.64
CA GLU A 92 0.96 -8.12 -7.70
C GLU A 92 0.75 -9.57 -7.29
N ALA A 93 0.73 -10.48 -8.28
CA ALA A 93 0.63 -11.92 -8.05
C ALA A 93 1.76 -12.43 -7.16
N ARG A 94 3.00 -12.00 -7.39
CA ARG A 94 4.15 -12.36 -6.55
C ARG A 94 3.90 -12.04 -5.09
N TYR A 95 3.50 -10.81 -4.78
CA TYR A 95 3.26 -10.41 -3.39
C TYR A 95 2.04 -11.10 -2.79
N GLY A 96 0.99 -11.32 -3.58
CA GLY A 96 -0.20 -12.06 -3.16
C GLY A 96 0.12 -13.51 -2.78
N LEU A 97 0.84 -14.22 -3.64
CA LEU A 97 1.27 -15.61 -3.40
C LEU A 97 2.16 -15.73 -2.17
N MET A 98 3.16 -14.85 -2.04
CA MET A 98 4.06 -14.85 -0.88
C MET A 98 3.29 -14.54 0.42
N ARG A 99 2.34 -13.60 0.40
CA ARG A 99 1.50 -13.29 1.57
C ARG A 99 0.64 -14.49 1.97
N ALA A 100 -0.06 -15.10 1.02
CA ALA A 100 -0.89 -16.28 1.27
C ALA A 100 -0.07 -17.45 1.84
N PHE A 101 1.17 -17.62 1.37
CA PHE A 101 2.11 -18.59 1.94
C PHE A 101 2.43 -18.27 3.40
N CYS A 102 2.78 -17.01 3.69
CA CYS A 102 3.13 -16.60 5.05
C CYS A 102 1.96 -16.80 6.03
N ASP A 103 0.75 -16.43 5.63
CA ASP A 103 -0.46 -16.60 6.44
C ASP A 103 -0.73 -18.08 6.75
N ARG A 104 -0.51 -18.98 5.77
CA ARG A 104 -0.70 -20.42 5.94
C ARG A 104 0.35 -21.09 6.79
N GLU A 105 1.61 -20.71 6.61
CA GLU A 105 2.77 -21.39 7.24
C GLU A 105 3.24 -20.69 8.54
N GLY A 106 2.57 -19.61 8.95
CA GLY A 106 2.97 -18.84 10.14
C GLY A 106 4.34 -18.16 9.98
N VAL A 107 4.67 -17.69 8.77
CA VAL A 107 5.89 -16.91 8.50
C VAL A 107 5.65 -15.46 8.87
N GLU A 108 6.52 -14.90 9.70
CA GLU A 108 6.30 -13.59 10.31
C GLU A 108 6.73 -12.42 9.41
N ALA A 109 7.73 -12.63 8.54
CA ALA A 109 8.14 -11.64 7.54
C ALA A 109 8.89 -12.26 6.38
N ILE A 110 8.94 -11.52 5.26
CA ILE A 110 9.64 -11.88 4.03
C ILE A 110 10.81 -10.92 3.82
N LEU A 111 11.99 -11.47 3.65
CA LEU A 111 13.19 -10.73 3.32
C LEU A 111 13.33 -10.58 1.81
N LEU A 112 13.60 -9.36 1.34
CA LEU A 112 13.77 -9.04 -0.07
C LEU A 112 15.21 -8.57 -0.34
N GLY A 113 15.85 -9.10 -1.38
CA GLY A 113 17.23 -8.82 -1.77
C GLY A 113 17.40 -7.50 -2.53
N HIS A 114 16.74 -6.42 -2.10
CA HIS A 114 16.99 -5.09 -2.67
C HIS A 114 18.25 -4.47 -2.07
N THR A 115 19.05 -3.85 -2.92
CA THR A 115 20.36 -3.28 -2.60
C THR A 115 20.37 -1.76 -2.65
N ARG A 116 21.52 -1.17 -2.30
CA ARG A 116 21.79 0.26 -2.46
C ARG A 116 21.68 0.71 -3.92
N ASP A 117 22.08 -0.16 -4.85
CA ASP A 117 21.93 0.10 -6.28
C ASP A 117 20.46 0.19 -6.70
N ASP A 118 19.60 -0.66 -6.16
CA ASP A 118 18.16 -0.60 -6.40
C ASP A 118 17.51 0.66 -5.81
N GLN A 119 18.03 1.16 -4.68
CA GLN A 119 17.63 2.45 -4.13
C GLN A 119 17.96 3.58 -5.09
N ALA A 120 19.21 3.63 -5.59
CA ALA A 120 19.65 4.66 -6.52
C ALA A 120 18.84 4.64 -7.82
N GLU A 121 18.63 3.45 -8.42
CA GLU A 121 17.78 3.27 -9.59
C GLU A 121 16.37 3.82 -9.31
N THR A 122 15.80 3.52 -8.13
CA THR A 122 14.47 3.96 -7.74
C THR A 122 14.40 5.48 -7.57
N VAL A 123 15.40 6.11 -6.96
CA VAL A 123 15.49 7.58 -6.83
C VAL A 123 15.49 8.24 -8.19
N LEU A 124 16.35 7.79 -9.12
CA LEU A 124 16.41 8.34 -10.48
C LEU A 124 15.09 8.22 -11.23
N MET A 125 14.47 7.04 -11.18
CA MET A 125 13.18 6.80 -11.82
C MET A 125 12.06 7.70 -11.26
N ARG A 126 12.07 7.96 -9.96
CA ARG A 126 11.08 8.80 -9.30
C ARG A 126 11.37 10.29 -9.50
N LEU A 127 12.64 10.68 -9.54
CA LEU A 127 13.06 12.04 -9.89
C LEU A 127 12.62 12.39 -11.32
N ALA A 128 12.82 11.50 -12.27
CA ALA A 128 12.37 11.66 -13.66
C ALA A 128 10.85 11.83 -13.80
N ARG A 129 10.08 11.36 -12.82
CA ARG A 129 8.61 11.53 -12.76
C ARG A 129 8.16 12.75 -11.95
N GLY A 130 9.09 13.61 -11.52
CA GLY A 130 8.79 14.80 -10.71
C GLY A 130 8.30 14.48 -9.30
N SER A 131 8.74 13.37 -8.71
CA SER A 131 8.33 13.00 -7.36
C SER A 131 8.93 13.92 -6.30
N GLY A 132 8.12 14.33 -5.32
CA GLY A 132 8.56 15.05 -4.12
C GLY A 132 9.11 14.10 -3.03
N VAL A 133 9.08 14.56 -1.78
CA VAL A 133 9.63 13.87 -0.58
C VAL A 133 9.20 12.41 -0.50
N GLU A 134 7.91 12.12 -0.68
CA GLU A 134 7.36 10.76 -0.62
C GLU A 134 8.01 9.81 -1.62
N GLY A 135 8.17 10.26 -2.86
CA GLY A 135 8.79 9.47 -3.90
C GLY A 135 10.30 9.34 -3.72
N LEU A 136 10.98 10.44 -3.45
CA LEU A 136 12.44 10.46 -3.32
C LEU A 136 12.95 9.71 -2.08
N ALA A 137 12.10 9.48 -1.07
CA ALA A 137 12.38 8.55 0.03
C ALA A 137 12.61 7.09 -0.43
N ALA A 138 12.38 6.80 -1.70
CA ALA A 138 12.57 5.52 -2.37
C ALA A 138 11.94 4.32 -1.64
N MET A 139 12.62 3.18 -1.50
CA MET A 139 12.06 1.99 -0.85
C MET A 139 12.29 2.05 0.66
N PRO A 140 11.26 1.76 1.49
CA PRO A 140 11.47 1.62 2.93
C PRO A 140 12.21 0.30 3.23
N GLU A 141 13.00 0.29 4.29
CA GLU A 141 13.60 -0.94 4.80
C GLU A 141 12.56 -1.94 5.33
N GLY A 142 11.44 -1.42 5.82
CA GLY A 142 10.42 -2.15 6.56
C GLY A 142 10.71 -2.19 8.06
N ARG A 143 9.70 -2.57 8.84
CA ARG A 143 9.79 -2.79 10.30
C ARG A 143 9.12 -4.10 10.65
N PHE A 144 9.83 -4.97 11.35
CA PHE A 144 9.29 -6.23 11.82
C PHE A 144 8.07 -6.03 12.73
N GLY A 145 7.03 -6.82 12.51
CA GLY A 145 5.75 -6.73 13.24
C GLY A 145 4.80 -5.63 12.74
N ARG A 146 5.26 -4.75 11.85
CA ARG A 146 4.42 -3.77 11.15
C ARG A 146 4.31 -4.09 9.67
N ASP A 147 5.45 -4.43 9.07
CA ASP A 147 5.55 -4.68 7.64
C ASP A 147 5.88 -6.16 7.41
N LEU A 148 5.18 -6.81 6.50
CA LEU A 148 5.50 -8.17 6.09
C LEU A 148 6.82 -8.23 5.31
N LEU A 149 7.19 -7.16 4.61
CA LEU A 149 8.35 -7.11 3.70
C LEU A 149 9.50 -6.31 4.32
N LEU A 150 10.64 -6.96 4.52
CA LEU A 150 11.86 -6.35 5.04
C LEU A 150 12.98 -6.36 3.98
N ARG A 151 13.86 -5.36 3.99
CA ARG A 151 14.96 -5.20 3.03
C ARG A 151 16.28 -5.01 3.76
N PRO A 152 16.91 -6.10 4.23
CA PRO A 152 18.10 -6.01 5.05
C PRO A 152 19.34 -5.49 4.31
N LEU A 153 19.40 -5.67 2.99
CA LEU A 153 20.56 -5.34 2.16
C LEU A 153 20.46 -3.94 1.49
N LEU A 154 19.50 -3.12 1.91
CA LEU A 154 19.21 -1.84 1.25
C LEU A 154 20.35 -0.81 1.35
N ALA A 155 21.27 -0.99 2.29
CA ALA A 155 22.49 -0.19 2.44
C ALA A 155 23.72 -0.81 1.76
N GLU A 156 23.63 -2.07 1.32
CA GLU A 156 24.77 -2.83 0.78
C GLU A 156 24.90 -2.64 -0.73
N ALA A 157 26.13 -2.58 -1.22
CA ALA A 157 26.41 -2.52 -2.65
C ALA A 157 26.24 -3.89 -3.29
N ARG A 158 25.69 -3.91 -4.49
CA ARG A 158 25.54 -5.14 -5.29
C ARG A 158 26.87 -5.84 -5.53
N ASP A 159 27.95 -5.09 -5.78
CA ASP A 159 29.27 -5.65 -6.04
C ASP A 159 29.87 -6.31 -4.79
N ASP A 160 29.62 -5.78 -3.59
CA ASP A 160 30.07 -6.40 -2.34
C ASP A 160 29.38 -7.75 -2.12
N LEU A 161 28.10 -7.87 -2.47
CA LEU A 161 27.36 -9.12 -2.40
C LEU A 161 27.89 -10.15 -3.41
N ARG A 162 28.26 -9.72 -4.61
CA ARG A 162 28.89 -10.60 -5.62
C ARG A 162 30.25 -11.10 -5.17
N VAL A 163 31.06 -10.25 -4.55
CA VAL A 163 32.35 -10.64 -3.95
C VAL A 163 32.11 -11.70 -2.85
N TRP A 164 31.10 -11.48 -1.98
CA TRP A 164 30.76 -12.44 -0.93
C TRP A 164 30.33 -13.79 -1.53
N LEU A 165 29.42 -13.82 -2.52
CA LEU A 165 28.99 -15.04 -3.18
C LEU A 165 30.18 -15.80 -3.81
N THR A 166 31.10 -15.09 -4.47
CA THR A 166 32.30 -15.70 -5.08
C THR A 166 33.17 -16.38 -4.03
N ARG A 167 33.36 -15.73 -2.87
CA ARG A 167 34.13 -16.31 -1.74
C ARG A 167 33.47 -17.55 -1.16
N GLN A 168 32.13 -17.64 -1.20
CA GLN A 168 31.37 -18.81 -0.78
C GLN A 168 31.30 -19.90 -1.86
N GLY A 169 31.89 -19.67 -3.03
CA GLY A 169 31.85 -20.63 -4.17
C GLY A 169 30.44 -20.78 -4.73
N MET A 170 29.56 -19.82 -4.54
CA MET A 170 28.18 -19.84 -5.01
C MET A 170 28.07 -19.34 -6.45
N ARG A 171 27.22 -19.98 -7.25
CA ARG A 171 26.88 -19.55 -8.60
C ARG A 171 25.47 -18.92 -8.57
N TRP A 172 25.28 -17.87 -9.36
CA TRP A 172 23.99 -17.22 -9.54
C TRP A 172 23.63 -17.06 -11.00
N PHE A 173 22.34 -16.84 -11.28
CA PHE A 173 21.87 -16.58 -12.63
C PHE A 173 21.91 -15.08 -12.92
N GLU A 174 22.36 -14.74 -14.12
CA GLU A 174 22.18 -13.41 -14.68
C GLU A 174 21.05 -13.49 -15.71
N ASP A 175 19.88 -12.96 -15.35
CA ASP A 175 18.73 -12.92 -16.25
C ASP A 175 19.05 -11.96 -17.41
N PRO A 176 19.01 -12.41 -18.68
CA PRO A 176 19.26 -11.56 -19.84
C PRO A 176 18.36 -10.32 -19.90
N SER A 177 17.17 -10.36 -19.30
CA SER A 177 16.28 -9.21 -19.24
C SER A 177 16.84 -8.06 -18.39
N ASN A 178 17.85 -8.31 -17.55
CA ASN A 178 18.53 -7.27 -16.76
C ASN A 178 19.35 -6.28 -17.60
N ASP A 179 19.58 -6.57 -18.87
CA ASP A 179 20.29 -5.72 -19.82
C ASP A 179 19.39 -5.11 -20.90
N ASP A 180 18.10 -5.47 -20.92
CA ASP A 180 17.15 -5.01 -21.92
C ASP A 180 16.74 -3.54 -21.69
N PRO A 181 17.10 -2.60 -22.61
CA PRO A 181 16.83 -1.17 -22.45
C PRO A 181 15.34 -0.77 -22.52
N ARG A 182 14.46 -1.70 -22.84
CA ARG A 182 13.01 -1.47 -22.79
C ARG A 182 12.54 -1.25 -21.35
N PHE A 183 13.29 -1.74 -20.36
CA PHE A 183 12.94 -1.58 -18.95
C PHE A 183 13.52 -0.31 -18.34
N ASP A 184 12.68 0.43 -17.63
CA ASP A 184 13.05 1.69 -16.96
C ASP A 184 14.25 1.54 -16.02
N ARG A 185 14.35 0.43 -15.29
CA ARG A 185 15.47 0.15 -14.38
C ARG A 185 16.80 0.00 -15.11
N VAL A 186 16.79 -0.66 -16.26
CA VAL A 186 18.02 -0.81 -17.07
C VAL A 186 18.49 0.56 -17.57
N ARG A 187 17.54 1.41 -18.00
CA ARG A 187 17.87 2.79 -18.40
C ARG A 187 18.40 3.61 -17.23
N ALA A 188 17.80 3.50 -16.06
CA ALA A 188 18.25 4.17 -14.84
C ALA A 188 19.68 3.73 -14.46
N ARG A 189 19.98 2.43 -14.53
CA ARG A 189 21.32 1.88 -14.26
C ARG A 189 22.37 2.40 -15.24
N ARG A 190 22.04 2.47 -16.52
CA ARG A 190 22.93 3.05 -17.54
C ARG A 190 23.16 4.54 -17.31
N LEU A 191 22.12 5.28 -16.97
CA LEU A 191 22.23 6.71 -16.65
C LEU A 191 23.09 6.92 -15.39
N LEU A 192 22.90 6.09 -14.35
CA LEU A 192 23.70 6.21 -13.12
C LEU A 192 25.21 6.13 -13.40
N LYS A 193 25.64 5.20 -14.28
CA LYS A 193 27.06 5.11 -14.69
C LYS A 193 27.57 6.40 -15.33
N GLN A 194 26.73 7.12 -16.08
CA GLN A 194 27.08 8.39 -16.71
C GLN A 194 27.12 9.56 -15.71
N LEU A 195 26.46 9.43 -14.57
CA LEU A 195 26.41 10.46 -13.54
C LEU A 195 27.57 10.38 -12.53
N ILE A 196 28.29 9.26 -12.48
CA ILE A 196 29.44 9.06 -11.56
C ILE A 196 30.51 10.18 -11.69
N PRO A 197 30.91 10.62 -12.90
CA PRO A 197 31.90 11.70 -13.04
C PRO A 197 31.43 13.04 -12.44
N PHE A 198 30.13 13.21 -12.23
CA PHE A 198 29.55 14.40 -11.56
C PHE A 198 29.42 14.23 -10.05
N GLY A 199 29.92 13.13 -9.47
CA GLY A 199 29.82 12.80 -8.06
C GLY A 199 28.45 12.24 -7.65
N ILE A 200 27.61 11.84 -8.61
CA ILE A 200 26.31 11.23 -8.38
C ILE A 200 26.44 9.73 -8.60
N ASP A 201 26.62 9.00 -7.52
CA ASP A 201 26.71 7.55 -7.48
C ASP A 201 25.57 6.91 -6.66
N ALA A 202 25.57 5.59 -6.54
CA ALA A 202 24.56 4.86 -5.80
C ALA A 202 24.55 5.21 -4.30
N ALA A 203 25.72 5.49 -3.72
CA ALA A 203 25.83 5.86 -2.32
C ALA A 203 25.17 7.23 -2.06
N ARG A 204 25.50 8.23 -2.86
CA ARG A 204 24.94 9.59 -2.76
C ARG A 204 23.43 9.61 -2.94
N LEU A 205 22.90 8.88 -3.93
CA LEU A 205 21.45 8.79 -4.15
C LEU A 205 20.74 8.05 -3.01
N SER A 206 21.36 7.01 -2.45
CA SER A 206 20.83 6.32 -1.28
C SER A 206 20.83 7.19 -0.02
N GLU A 207 21.91 8.00 0.20
CA GLU A 207 21.96 9.00 1.27
C GLU A 207 20.84 10.04 1.12
N THR A 208 20.60 10.51 -0.11
CA THR A 208 19.50 11.43 -0.42
C THR A 208 18.15 10.78 -0.10
N ALA A 209 17.94 9.52 -0.50
CA ALA A 209 16.72 8.79 -0.17
C ALA A 209 16.51 8.67 1.34
N ALA A 210 17.57 8.38 2.10
CA ALA A 210 17.51 8.30 3.56
C ALA A 210 17.18 9.66 4.19
N ALA A 211 17.73 10.76 3.67
CA ALA A 211 17.36 12.12 4.11
C ALA A 211 15.88 12.42 3.83
N MET A 212 15.39 12.09 2.64
CA MET A 212 13.98 12.24 2.28
C MET A 212 13.05 11.34 3.12
N ALA A 213 13.51 10.15 3.51
CA ALA A 213 12.74 9.28 4.41
C ALA A 213 12.57 9.91 5.79
N ARG A 214 13.64 10.52 6.36
CA ARG A 214 13.54 11.28 7.63
C ARG A 214 12.61 12.49 7.51
N ALA A 215 12.69 13.24 6.42
CA ALA A 215 11.79 14.38 6.16
C ALA A 215 10.33 13.91 6.07
N ARG A 216 10.07 12.80 5.36
CA ARG A 216 8.74 12.17 5.28
C ARG A 216 8.20 11.80 6.66
N GLU A 217 9.02 11.20 7.53
CA GLU A 217 8.63 10.85 8.89
C GLU A 217 8.24 12.08 9.72
N ALA A 218 9.01 13.17 9.62
CA ALA A 218 8.70 14.42 10.30
C ALA A 218 7.38 15.04 9.80
N LEU A 219 7.16 15.06 8.49
CA LEU A 219 5.91 15.54 7.87
C LEU A 219 4.72 14.66 8.26
N LEU A 220 4.90 13.34 8.35
CA LEU A 220 3.86 12.43 8.81
C LEU A 220 3.51 12.67 10.29
N ALA A 221 4.52 12.82 11.14
CA ALA A 221 4.31 13.14 12.56
C ALA A 221 3.54 14.47 12.73
N ARG A 222 3.88 15.50 11.94
CA ARG A 222 3.15 16.76 11.92
C ARG A 222 1.70 16.55 11.47
N ALA A 223 1.47 15.79 10.40
CA ALA A 223 0.13 15.50 9.91
C ALA A 223 -0.72 14.74 10.95
N ILE A 224 -0.14 13.77 11.66
CA ILE A 224 -0.82 13.05 12.75
C ILE A 224 -1.24 14.00 13.87
N ASN A 225 -0.35 14.92 14.28
CA ASN A 225 -0.65 15.88 15.33
C ASN A 225 -1.77 16.85 14.92
N VAL A 226 -1.71 17.41 13.72
CA VAL A 226 -2.74 18.31 13.19
C VAL A 226 -4.08 17.58 13.04
N ALA A 227 -4.05 16.33 12.55
CA ALA A 227 -5.27 15.55 12.37
C ALA A 227 -6.09 15.40 13.66
N GLN A 228 -5.44 15.33 14.82
CA GLN A 228 -6.13 15.17 16.12
C GLN A 228 -7.09 16.33 16.45
N THR A 229 -6.80 17.53 15.93
CA THR A 229 -7.59 18.73 16.21
C THR A 229 -8.43 19.18 15.02
N VAL A 230 -8.00 18.86 13.80
CA VAL A 230 -8.60 19.38 12.57
C VAL A 230 -9.51 18.37 11.90
N VAL A 231 -9.36 17.06 12.19
CA VAL A 231 -10.12 16.00 11.51
C VAL A 231 -10.96 15.20 12.49
N ALA A 232 -12.25 15.18 12.25
CA ALA A 232 -13.18 14.24 12.88
C ALA A 232 -13.68 13.23 11.84
N GLU A 233 -13.97 12.01 12.30
CA GLU A 233 -14.53 10.94 11.48
C GLU A 233 -15.75 10.37 12.15
N GLN A 234 -16.85 10.29 11.43
CA GLN A 234 -18.08 9.65 11.88
C GLN A 234 -18.70 8.87 10.72
N SER A 235 -18.91 7.58 10.91
CA SER A 235 -19.70 6.77 9.97
C SER A 235 -19.28 6.90 8.51
N GLY A 236 -17.95 6.91 8.25
CA GLY A 236 -17.41 7.04 6.90
C GLY A 236 -17.52 8.44 6.29
N ILE A 237 -17.84 9.44 7.10
CA ILE A 237 -17.81 10.86 6.77
C ILE A 237 -16.57 11.46 7.43
N LEU A 238 -15.70 12.09 6.66
CA LEU A 238 -14.58 12.86 7.20
C LEU A 238 -14.98 14.33 7.27
N MET A 239 -14.75 14.94 8.42
CA MET A 239 -15.07 16.32 8.72
C MET A 239 -13.77 17.06 9.07
N PHE A 240 -13.40 18.03 8.24
CA PHE A 240 -12.26 18.91 8.51
C PHE A 240 -12.76 20.23 9.05
N ASP A 241 -12.23 20.69 10.18
CA ASP A 241 -12.37 22.07 10.57
C ASP A 241 -11.74 22.96 9.50
N ARG A 242 -12.57 23.77 8.82
CA ARG A 242 -12.15 24.56 7.67
C ARG A 242 -11.17 25.65 8.02
N GLU A 243 -11.35 26.31 9.17
CA GLU A 243 -10.46 27.36 9.64
C GLU A 243 -9.11 26.75 10.06
N GLY A 244 -9.12 25.72 10.89
CA GLY A 244 -7.92 25.00 11.31
C GLY A 244 -7.15 24.41 10.14
N LEU A 245 -7.86 23.84 9.14
CA LEU A 245 -7.21 23.31 7.92
C LEU A 245 -6.61 24.45 7.08
N SER A 246 -7.27 25.61 6.97
CA SER A 246 -6.74 26.78 6.25
C SER A 246 -5.51 27.38 6.94
N ALA A 247 -5.47 27.36 8.27
CA ALA A 247 -4.33 27.84 9.05
C ALA A 247 -3.14 26.84 9.07
N THR A 248 -3.36 25.62 8.59
CA THR A 248 -2.32 24.58 8.53
C THR A 248 -1.42 24.79 7.31
N GLU A 249 -0.14 24.45 7.44
CA GLU A 249 0.85 24.51 6.34
C GLU A 249 0.39 23.71 5.12
N GLU A 250 0.68 24.22 3.93
CA GLU A 250 0.20 23.65 2.66
C GLU A 250 0.49 22.16 2.54
N GLU A 251 1.74 21.72 2.75
CA GLU A 251 2.12 20.31 2.66
C GLU A 251 1.31 19.43 3.62
N THR A 252 1.07 19.92 4.85
CA THR A 252 0.34 19.14 5.86
C THR A 252 -1.14 19.03 5.48
N ARG A 253 -1.79 20.13 5.06
CA ARG A 253 -3.21 20.10 4.65
C ARG A 253 -3.43 19.24 3.40
N LEU A 254 -2.52 19.30 2.42
CA LEU A 254 -2.57 18.45 1.22
C LEU A 254 -2.42 16.96 1.57
N ARG A 255 -1.51 16.66 2.48
CA ARG A 255 -1.28 15.30 3.00
C ARG A 255 -2.52 14.75 3.69
N LEU A 256 -3.16 15.53 4.55
CA LEU A 256 -4.39 15.14 5.25
C LEU A 256 -5.54 14.87 4.27
N VAL A 257 -5.76 15.77 3.31
CA VAL A 257 -6.85 15.60 2.33
C VAL A 257 -6.57 14.44 1.38
N ALA A 258 -5.32 14.29 0.89
CA ALA A 258 -4.94 13.13 0.07
C ALA A 258 -5.12 11.80 0.81
N HIS A 259 -4.78 11.77 2.11
CA HIS A 259 -5.01 10.59 2.95
C HIS A 259 -6.50 10.29 3.11
N GLY A 260 -7.33 11.31 3.35
CA GLY A 260 -8.79 11.17 3.42
C GLY A 260 -9.38 10.63 2.10
N LEU A 261 -8.92 11.14 0.96
CA LEU A 261 -9.31 10.62 -0.35
C LEU A 261 -8.97 9.14 -0.50
N ALA A 262 -7.76 8.73 -0.12
CA ALA A 262 -7.34 7.33 -0.16
C ALA A 262 -8.15 6.43 0.78
N CYS A 263 -8.47 6.92 2.00
CA CYS A 263 -9.30 6.20 2.96
C CYS A 263 -10.71 5.92 2.40
N LEU A 264 -11.33 6.92 1.80
CA LEU A 264 -12.71 6.81 1.32
C LEU A 264 -12.82 6.11 -0.04
N SER A 265 -11.89 6.38 -0.97
CA SER A 265 -11.94 5.80 -2.32
C SER A 265 -11.36 4.38 -2.40
N GLY A 266 -10.54 3.98 -1.43
CA GLY A 266 -9.75 2.75 -1.52
C GLY A 266 -8.62 2.82 -2.57
N ASN A 267 -8.45 3.95 -3.25
CA ASN A 267 -7.42 4.10 -4.26
C ASN A 267 -6.03 4.27 -3.61
N PRO A 268 -5.09 3.36 -3.85
CA PRO A 268 -3.75 3.46 -3.27
C PRO A 268 -2.88 4.57 -3.88
N TYR A 269 -3.30 5.12 -5.03
CA TYR A 269 -2.54 6.16 -5.73
C TYR A 269 -2.99 7.54 -5.28
N LYS A 270 -2.03 8.39 -4.92
CA LYS A 270 -2.30 9.80 -4.62
C LYS A 270 -2.81 10.55 -5.85
N PRO A 271 -3.73 11.52 -5.68
CA PRO A 271 -4.14 12.39 -6.79
C PRO A 271 -2.95 13.21 -7.31
N ARG A 272 -3.06 13.68 -8.55
CA ARG A 272 -2.07 14.63 -9.09
C ARG A 272 -2.10 15.91 -8.25
N LEU A 273 -0.93 16.42 -7.88
CA LEU A 273 -0.78 17.58 -7.00
C LEU A 273 -1.57 18.81 -7.48
N VAL A 274 -1.50 19.10 -8.78
CA VAL A 274 -2.25 20.22 -9.38
C VAL A 274 -3.76 20.08 -9.17
N SER A 275 -4.30 18.86 -9.37
CA SER A 275 -5.73 18.60 -9.18
C SER A 275 -6.13 18.66 -7.70
N LEU A 276 -5.27 18.15 -6.81
CA LEU A 276 -5.50 18.19 -5.37
C LEU A 276 -5.52 19.65 -4.87
N ASN A 277 -4.50 20.44 -5.24
CA ASN A 277 -4.42 21.86 -4.86
C ASN A 277 -5.64 22.62 -5.35
N SER A 278 -5.95 22.58 -6.64
CA SER A 278 -7.07 23.36 -7.19
C SER A 278 -8.42 22.95 -6.58
N THR A 279 -8.63 21.67 -6.29
CA THR A 279 -9.87 21.19 -5.67
C THR A 279 -9.96 21.63 -4.20
N LEU A 280 -8.86 21.57 -3.47
CA LEU A 280 -8.81 21.97 -2.07
C LEU A 280 -8.97 23.49 -1.92
N ASP A 281 -8.29 24.31 -2.73
CA ASP A 281 -8.40 25.77 -2.71
C ASP A 281 -9.83 26.22 -2.96
N ARG A 282 -10.51 25.63 -3.93
CA ARG A 282 -11.93 25.87 -4.19
C ARG A 282 -12.79 25.49 -2.99
N ALA A 283 -12.51 24.32 -2.38
CA ALA A 283 -13.28 23.85 -1.23
C ALA A 283 -13.09 24.77 0.00
N LEU A 284 -11.88 25.24 0.24
CA LEU A 284 -11.58 26.23 1.30
C LEU A 284 -12.22 27.59 1.02
N ALA A 285 -12.37 27.96 -0.25
CA ALA A 285 -13.10 29.18 -0.66
C ALA A 285 -14.63 29.03 -0.57
N GLY A 286 -15.16 27.88 -0.15
CA GLY A 286 -16.60 27.64 0.00
C GLY A 286 -17.28 27.01 -1.23
N HIS A 287 -16.50 26.59 -2.23
CA HIS A 287 -17.00 25.93 -3.42
C HIS A 287 -16.70 24.43 -3.36
N GLY A 288 -17.70 23.58 -3.50
CA GLY A 288 -17.48 22.14 -3.53
C GLY A 288 -16.62 21.66 -4.72
N GLY A 289 -16.12 20.43 -4.63
CA GLY A 289 -15.35 19.81 -5.69
C GLY A 289 -15.35 18.29 -5.59
N THR A 290 -15.04 17.61 -6.70
CA THR A 290 -14.90 16.14 -6.74
C THR A 290 -13.48 15.76 -7.15
N LEU A 291 -12.94 14.72 -6.53
CA LEU A 291 -11.62 14.18 -6.83
C LEU A 291 -11.56 12.70 -6.42
N GLN A 292 -11.07 11.84 -7.32
CA GLN A 292 -10.92 10.40 -7.06
C GLN A 292 -12.17 9.68 -6.52
N GLY A 293 -13.36 10.02 -7.04
CA GLY A 293 -14.62 9.41 -6.59
C GLY A 293 -15.04 9.82 -5.18
N CYS A 294 -14.49 10.93 -4.70
CA CYS A 294 -14.90 11.59 -3.45
C CYS A 294 -15.32 13.03 -3.73
N ARG A 295 -16.16 13.57 -2.86
CA ARG A 295 -16.69 14.92 -2.93
C ARG A 295 -16.33 15.71 -1.67
N LEU A 296 -15.79 16.92 -1.87
CA LEU A 296 -15.61 17.92 -0.82
C LEU A 296 -16.84 18.83 -0.78
N VAL A 297 -17.45 18.93 0.40
CA VAL A 297 -18.68 19.71 0.61
C VAL A 297 -18.44 20.71 1.74
N PRO A 298 -18.20 22.00 1.44
CA PRO A 298 -18.07 23.02 2.49
C PRO A 298 -19.45 23.40 3.04
N SER A 299 -19.59 23.41 4.37
CA SER A 299 -20.82 23.82 5.06
C SER A 299 -20.50 24.28 6.47
N ARG A 300 -21.01 25.44 6.88
CA ARG A 300 -21.01 25.96 8.27
C ARG A 300 -19.67 25.85 9.00
N GLY A 301 -18.57 26.21 8.36
CA GLY A 301 -17.21 26.11 8.95
C GLY A 301 -16.54 24.73 8.86
N VAL A 302 -17.26 23.72 8.38
CA VAL A 302 -16.75 22.36 8.19
C VAL A 302 -16.58 22.08 6.71
N LEU A 303 -15.51 21.38 6.37
CA LEU A 303 -15.29 20.79 5.04
C LEU A 303 -15.52 19.29 5.15
N PHE A 304 -16.64 18.81 4.64
CA PHE A 304 -16.95 17.38 4.59
C PHE A 304 -16.26 16.73 3.40
N LEU A 305 -15.69 15.54 3.60
CA LEU A 305 -15.18 14.69 2.55
C LEU A 305 -15.94 13.35 2.60
N VAL A 306 -16.61 13.02 1.51
CA VAL A 306 -17.47 11.83 1.37
C VAL A 306 -17.29 11.19 0.01
N ARG A 307 -17.86 10.00 -0.18
CA ARG A 307 -17.92 9.41 -1.53
C ARG A 307 -18.72 10.28 -2.48
N GLU A 308 -18.34 10.31 -3.72
CA GLU A 308 -19.13 10.90 -4.80
C GLU A 308 -20.33 10.00 -5.13
N ALA A 309 -21.52 10.57 -5.34
CA ALA A 309 -22.73 9.78 -5.65
C ALA A 309 -22.52 8.84 -6.85
N LYS A 310 -21.88 9.36 -7.92
CA LYS A 310 -21.55 8.56 -9.11
C LYS A 310 -20.63 7.36 -8.81
N ALA A 311 -19.79 7.44 -7.78
CA ALA A 311 -18.86 6.36 -7.42
C ALA A 311 -19.55 5.19 -6.72
N VAL A 312 -20.73 5.39 -6.16
CA VAL A 312 -21.57 4.36 -5.51
C VAL A 312 -22.86 4.08 -6.26
N GLU A 313 -23.08 4.77 -7.37
CA GLU A 313 -24.25 4.58 -8.23
C GLU A 313 -24.29 3.15 -8.78
N GLY A 314 -25.46 2.50 -8.66
CA GLY A 314 -25.65 1.11 -9.10
C GLY A 314 -24.94 0.05 -8.25
N GLN A 315 -24.23 0.43 -7.19
CA GLN A 315 -23.71 -0.55 -6.24
C GLN A 315 -24.86 -1.07 -5.36
N GLU A 316 -25.36 -2.22 -5.71
CA GLU A 316 -26.37 -2.94 -4.94
C GLU A 316 -25.85 -4.33 -4.58
N VAL A 317 -25.87 -4.67 -3.30
CA VAL A 317 -25.35 -5.93 -2.77
C VAL A 317 -26.47 -6.62 -1.99
N PRO A 318 -26.75 -7.91 -2.23
CA PRO A 318 -27.70 -8.67 -1.38
C PRO A 318 -27.26 -8.62 0.08
N ALA A 319 -28.19 -8.32 0.97
CA ALA A 319 -27.98 -8.32 2.42
C ALA A 319 -28.35 -9.69 3.00
N ASP A 320 -27.75 -10.77 2.48
CA ASP A 320 -27.94 -12.14 2.93
C ASP A 320 -26.82 -12.50 3.92
N GLY A 321 -27.15 -12.43 5.20
CA GLY A 321 -26.17 -12.57 6.27
C GLY A 321 -25.29 -11.33 6.43
N ALA A 322 -23.95 -11.49 6.37
CA ALA A 322 -22.98 -10.40 6.47
C ALA A 322 -22.41 -10.04 5.11
N ALA A 323 -22.64 -8.83 4.65
CA ALA A 323 -22.16 -8.34 3.36
C ALA A 323 -21.26 -7.10 3.53
N TRP A 324 -20.32 -6.92 2.59
CA TRP A 324 -19.50 -5.73 2.48
C TRP A 324 -20.07 -4.79 1.42
N TRP A 325 -20.22 -3.51 1.77
CA TRP A 325 -20.63 -2.48 0.83
C TRP A 325 -19.58 -1.37 0.74
N ASP A 326 -19.29 -0.93 -0.49
CA ASP A 326 -18.26 0.07 -0.83
C ASP A 326 -16.89 -0.18 -0.15
N GLY A 327 -16.58 -1.45 0.18
CA GLY A 327 -15.33 -1.87 0.80
C GLY A 327 -15.08 -1.33 2.23
N ARG A 328 -16.03 -0.58 2.79
CA ARG A 328 -15.87 0.13 4.08
C ARG A 328 -16.92 -0.26 5.12
N TRP A 329 -18.07 -0.72 4.70
CA TRP A 329 -19.17 -1.07 5.57
C TRP A 329 -19.37 -2.58 5.61
N ARG A 330 -19.44 -3.14 6.81
CA ARG A 330 -19.89 -4.50 7.06
C ARG A 330 -21.29 -4.44 7.62
N ILE A 331 -22.27 -4.91 6.85
CA ILE A 331 -23.68 -4.85 7.20
C ILE A 331 -24.20 -6.27 7.30
N ARG A 332 -24.86 -6.57 8.41
CA ARG A 332 -25.52 -7.86 8.65
C ARG A 332 -27.02 -7.63 8.72
N CYS A 333 -27.76 -8.35 7.89
CA CYS A 333 -29.21 -8.33 7.86
C CYS A 333 -29.69 -9.75 7.52
N ASP A 334 -30.59 -10.30 8.35
CA ASP A 334 -31.14 -11.63 8.15
C ASP A 334 -32.53 -11.59 7.52
N ARG A 335 -32.93 -10.47 6.89
CA ARG A 335 -34.24 -10.33 6.20
C ARG A 335 -34.14 -10.79 4.75
N PRO A 336 -34.99 -11.77 4.34
CA PRO A 336 -34.99 -12.24 2.95
C PRO A 336 -35.30 -11.11 1.95
N GLY A 337 -34.54 -11.05 0.86
CA GLY A 337 -34.72 -10.06 -0.20
C GLY A 337 -34.30 -8.66 0.16
N ALA A 338 -33.58 -8.48 1.27
CA ALA A 338 -32.97 -7.19 1.58
C ALA A 338 -31.71 -6.94 0.73
N THR A 339 -31.48 -5.68 0.37
CA THR A 339 -30.30 -5.23 -0.38
C THR A 339 -29.66 -4.04 0.32
N ILE A 340 -28.37 -3.85 0.08
CA ILE A 340 -27.59 -2.71 0.55
C ILE A 340 -27.27 -1.84 -0.65
N ARG A 341 -27.70 -0.58 -0.60
CA ARG A 341 -27.38 0.43 -1.61
C ARG A 341 -27.29 1.80 -0.96
N ALA A 342 -26.78 2.80 -1.68
CA ALA A 342 -26.77 4.17 -1.18
C ALA A 342 -28.19 4.67 -0.88
N LEU A 343 -28.31 5.56 0.13
CA LEU A 343 -29.61 6.20 0.47
C LEU A 343 -30.23 6.91 -0.72
N GLY A 344 -29.44 7.71 -1.43
CA GLY A 344 -29.95 8.52 -2.51
C GLY A 344 -31.09 9.44 -2.06
N GLU A 345 -31.78 10.03 -3.00
CA GLU A 345 -32.95 10.89 -2.73
C GLU A 345 -34.12 10.09 -2.13
N ALA A 346 -34.29 8.83 -2.60
CA ALA A 346 -35.39 7.98 -2.14
C ALA A 346 -35.25 7.60 -0.66
N GLY A 347 -34.03 7.38 -0.17
CA GLY A 347 -33.79 7.10 1.25
C GLY A 347 -33.92 8.33 2.11
N LEU A 348 -33.41 9.44 1.64
CA LEU A 348 -33.50 10.71 2.37
C LEU A 348 -34.94 11.22 2.53
N ALA A 349 -35.85 10.80 1.66
CA ALA A 349 -37.29 11.09 1.78
C ALA A 349 -37.99 10.26 2.87
N GLN A 350 -37.34 9.20 3.39
CA GLN A 350 -37.94 8.27 4.37
C GLN A 350 -37.34 8.44 5.78
N ILE A 351 -36.43 9.39 6.00
CA ILE A 351 -35.79 9.63 7.30
C ILE A 351 -35.89 11.10 7.71
N ASP A 352 -35.90 11.34 9.02
CA ASP A 352 -35.65 12.65 9.56
C ASP A 352 -34.15 12.99 9.44
N ARG A 353 -33.83 14.01 8.63
CA ARG A 353 -32.44 14.36 8.35
C ARG A 353 -31.84 15.13 9.51
N PRO A 354 -30.62 14.78 9.95
CA PRO A 354 -29.88 15.59 10.89
C PRO A 354 -29.60 17.00 10.33
N ASP A 355 -29.83 18.03 11.14
CA ASP A 355 -29.64 19.42 10.73
C ASP A 355 -28.17 19.82 10.50
N ASP A 356 -27.24 19.09 11.11
CA ASP A 356 -25.78 19.29 11.06
C ASP A 356 -25.12 18.68 9.86
N LEU A 357 -25.78 17.72 9.18
CA LEU A 357 -25.24 17.04 8.00
C LEU A 357 -25.87 17.58 6.71
N PRO A 358 -25.05 18.13 5.78
CA PRO A 358 -25.55 18.58 4.49
C PRO A 358 -26.20 17.45 3.69
N HIS A 359 -27.26 17.74 2.98
CA HIS A 359 -27.96 16.81 2.10
C HIS A 359 -27.01 16.01 1.19
N ALA A 360 -26.05 16.73 0.55
CA ALA A 360 -25.07 16.10 -0.35
C ALA A 360 -24.15 15.09 0.33
N VAL A 361 -24.01 15.12 1.66
CA VAL A 361 -23.18 14.18 2.45
C VAL A 361 -23.95 12.88 2.66
N LEU A 362 -25.24 12.97 2.89
CA LEU A 362 -26.09 11.83 3.20
C LEU A 362 -26.45 10.97 1.98
N LEU A 363 -26.42 11.54 0.78
CA LEU A 363 -26.76 10.82 -0.46
C LEU A 363 -26.00 9.51 -0.67
N THR A 364 -24.76 9.46 -0.21
CA THR A 364 -23.85 8.32 -0.41
C THR A 364 -23.70 7.45 0.83
N HIS A 365 -24.50 7.69 1.84
CA HIS A 365 -24.54 6.86 3.04
C HIS A 365 -25.22 5.51 2.73
N PRO A 366 -24.81 4.39 3.31
CA PRO A 366 -25.47 3.11 3.05
C PRO A 366 -26.89 3.08 3.64
N GLY A 367 -27.76 2.41 2.94
CA GLY A 367 -29.08 2.04 3.41
C GLY A 367 -29.35 0.55 3.17
N VAL A 368 -30.11 -0.07 4.06
CA VAL A 368 -30.65 -1.42 3.89
C VAL A 368 -32.08 -1.33 3.43
N TRP A 369 -32.41 -2.02 2.36
CA TRP A 369 -33.66 -1.85 1.64
C TRP A 369 -34.40 -3.17 1.43
N THR A 370 -35.72 -3.10 1.34
CA THR A 370 -36.55 -4.14 0.73
C THR A 370 -37.43 -3.48 -0.34
N GLY A 371 -37.12 -3.71 -1.60
CA GLY A 371 -37.69 -2.95 -2.71
C GLY A 371 -37.43 -1.46 -2.53
N GLU A 372 -38.47 -0.62 -2.52
CA GLU A 372 -38.36 0.83 -2.33
C GLU A 372 -38.44 1.26 -0.86
N ARG A 373 -38.63 0.35 0.08
CA ARG A 373 -38.71 0.68 1.50
C ARG A 373 -37.33 0.61 2.17
N LEU A 374 -36.95 1.69 2.83
CA LEU A 374 -35.78 1.75 3.68
C LEU A 374 -36.05 1.02 5.00
N LEU A 375 -35.17 0.08 5.39
CA LEU A 375 -35.24 -0.65 6.64
C LEU A 375 -34.32 -0.06 7.71
N ALA A 376 -33.10 0.34 7.31
CA ALA A 376 -32.12 0.95 8.20
C ALA A 376 -31.14 1.81 7.41
N ALA A 377 -30.56 2.81 8.08
CA ALA A 377 -29.41 3.58 7.62
C ALA A 377 -28.52 3.79 8.85
N PRO A 378 -27.24 3.34 8.84
CA PRO A 378 -26.36 3.45 10.00
C PRO A 378 -26.34 4.84 10.60
N ASP A 379 -26.43 4.95 11.93
CA ASP A 379 -26.40 6.19 12.71
C ASP A 379 -27.53 7.21 12.40
N LEU A 380 -28.34 6.97 11.38
CA LEU A 380 -29.43 7.86 10.96
C LEU A 380 -30.80 7.27 11.26
N PHE A 381 -30.98 6.00 10.98
CA PHE A 381 -32.23 5.28 11.16
C PHE A 381 -31.89 3.82 11.48
N ASN A 382 -32.17 3.39 12.71
CA ASN A 382 -31.73 2.09 13.20
C ASN A 382 -32.92 1.11 13.29
N ASP A 383 -32.70 -0.11 12.79
CA ASP A 383 -33.50 -1.30 13.08
C ASP A 383 -32.65 -2.24 13.94
N THR A 384 -33.15 -2.67 15.08
CA THR A 384 -32.41 -3.54 16.03
C THR A 384 -32.04 -4.91 15.48
N ALA A 385 -32.67 -5.35 14.40
CA ALA A 385 -32.38 -6.58 13.68
C ALA A 385 -31.27 -6.42 12.63
N ILE A 386 -30.77 -5.22 12.41
CA ILE A 386 -29.76 -4.91 11.40
C ILE A 386 -28.54 -4.32 12.10
N SER A 387 -27.37 -4.98 11.97
CA SER A 387 -26.14 -4.43 12.47
C SER A 387 -25.30 -3.84 11.34
N CYS A 388 -24.86 -2.60 11.51
CA CYS A 388 -24.03 -1.89 10.56
C CYS A 388 -22.73 -1.48 11.27
N GLU A 389 -21.61 -1.91 10.72
CA GLU A 389 -20.28 -1.61 11.25
C GLU A 389 -19.43 -0.93 10.18
N TYR A 390 -18.96 0.25 10.49
CA TYR A 390 -17.89 0.87 9.70
C TYR A 390 -16.56 0.21 10.08
N ALA A 391 -15.84 -0.30 9.09
CA ALA A 391 -14.62 -1.06 9.35
C ALA A 391 -13.56 -0.16 10.00
N ALA A 392 -13.18 -0.45 11.24
CA ALA A 392 -12.15 0.30 11.97
C ALA A 392 -10.79 0.34 11.24
N SER A 393 -10.48 -0.71 10.44
CA SER A 393 -9.31 -0.76 9.56
C SER A 393 -9.37 0.24 8.41
N ALA A 394 -10.55 0.80 8.11
CA ALA A 394 -10.74 1.86 7.13
C ALA A 394 -10.63 3.26 7.74
N GLY A 395 -10.60 3.38 9.07
CA GLY A 395 -10.59 4.64 9.82
C GLY A 395 -9.39 5.53 9.47
N PHE A 396 -9.66 6.82 9.30
CA PHE A 396 -8.67 7.84 8.91
C PHE A 396 -7.45 7.88 9.83
N HIS A 397 -7.70 8.02 11.14
CA HIS A 397 -6.63 8.16 12.14
C HIS A 397 -5.81 6.88 12.31
N ALA A 398 -6.44 5.72 12.25
CA ALA A 398 -5.75 4.43 12.35
C ALA A 398 -4.83 4.21 11.14
N ARG A 399 -5.33 4.47 9.94
CA ARG A 399 -4.55 4.35 8.71
C ARG A 399 -3.43 5.40 8.60
N LEU A 400 -3.66 6.63 9.08
CA LEU A 400 -2.63 7.67 9.08
C LEU A 400 -1.43 7.29 9.96
N LYS A 401 -1.66 6.61 11.09
CA LYS A 401 -0.61 6.12 11.99
C LYS A 401 0.10 4.87 11.46
N SER A 402 -0.53 4.10 10.58
CA SER A 402 0.04 2.89 10.00
C SER A 402 0.94 3.14 8.78
N HIS A 403 0.97 4.36 8.27
CA HIS A 403 1.89 4.80 7.20
C HIS A 403 3.26 5.25 7.75
#